data_0397690f3cfbfdf4a69a07a5954eb5d5
#
_entry.id   0397690f3cfbfdf4a69a07a5954eb5d5
#
_cell.length_a   1.000
_cell.length_b   1.000
_cell.length_c   1.000
_cell.angle_alpha   90.00
_cell.angle_beta   90.00
_cell.angle_gamma   90.00
#
_symmetry.space_group_name_H-M   'P 1'
#
loop_
_entity.id
_entity.type
_entity.pdbx_description
1 polymer ?
#
loop_
_entity_poly.entity_id
_entity_poly.type
_entity_poly.pdbx_seq_one_letter_code
_entity_poly.pdbx_strand_id
1 'polypeptide(L)'
;MLFSRNKIQIDVYINYGNDNVRHKKLVAEPGINALDALEEAADIEYTPDESATNHHGAMVTAIDGFKVGINHFWIYYIFEKNQAGWRLPMCTPDSLKIVEDTRVAWRYHTSTNGKDMQQYGPLSTSTCISKIKRCNRQF
;
A
#
# COMPACT_ATOMS: atom_id res chain seq x y z
N MET A 1 16.15 5.77 31.01
CA MET A 1 15.92 5.71 30.62
C MET A 1 15.68 5.64 30.08
N LEU A 2 15.48 5.66 29.67
CA LEU A 2 15.20 5.66 29.12
C LEU A 2 15.02 5.47 28.33
N PHE A 3 14.76 5.35 27.97
CA PHE A 3 14.64 5.06 27.12
C PHE A 3 14.07 5.43 26.37
N SER A 4 14.40 5.86 25.97
CA SER A 4 13.76 6.39 24.84
C SER A 4 13.32 5.31 23.89
N ARG A 5 12.16 5.39 23.51
CA ARG A 5 11.62 4.54 22.58
C ARG A 5 12.15 4.82 21.23
N ASN A 6 12.62 3.85 20.52
CA ASN A 6 13.07 4.03 19.17
C ASN A 6 11.88 4.11 18.26
N LYS A 7 11.70 5.26 17.68
CA LYS A 7 10.63 5.41 16.70
C LYS A 7 11.09 4.85 15.36
N ILE A 8 10.13 4.47 14.56
CA ILE A 8 10.42 3.92 13.25
C ILE A 8 10.01 4.92 12.19
N GLN A 9 10.62 4.78 11.04
CA GLN A 9 10.33 5.62 9.89
C GLN A 9 9.60 4.80 8.85
N ILE A 10 8.49 5.33 8.38
CA ILE A 10 7.68 4.65 7.38
C ILE A 10 7.54 5.59 6.19
N ASP A 11 7.96 5.14 5.03
CA ASP A 11 7.75 5.88 3.80
C ASP A 11 6.49 5.36 3.17
N VAL A 12 5.52 6.24 2.99
CA VAL A 12 4.24 5.88 2.39
C VAL A 12 4.19 6.48 1.00
N TYR A 13 3.98 5.65 0.03
CA TYR A 13 3.85 6.06 -1.36
C TYR A 13 2.42 5.83 -1.79
N ILE A 14 1.86 6.81 -2.50
CA ILE A 14 0.51 6.68 -3.01
C ILE A 14 0.56 6.98 -4.49
N ASN A 15 0.27 5.98 -5.28
CA ASN A 15 0.31 6.07 -6.74
C ASN A 15 -1.12 6.17 -7.25
N TYR A 16 -1.50 7.35 -7.69
CA TYR A 16 -2.86 7.58 -8.19
C TYR A 16 -3.01 7.21 -9.66
N GLY A 17 -1.90 6.84 -10.30
CA GLY A 17 -1.91 6.57 -11.72
C GLY A 17 -1.39 7.75 -12.51
N ASN A 18 -1.11 7.53 -13.79
CA ASN A 18 -0.66 8.58 -14.68
C ASN A 18 0.57 9.33 -14.16
N ASP A 19 1.50 8.54 -13.60
CA ASP A 19 2.75 9.09 -13.08
C ASP A 19 2.55 10.03 -11.88
N ASN A 20 1.40 9.98 -11.27
CA ASN A 20 1.11 10.83 -10.13
C ASN A 20 1.35 10.03 -8.86
N VAL A 21 2.54 10.16 -8.30
CA VAL A 21 2.94 9.43 -7.11
C VAL A 21 3.27 10.43 -6.02
N ARG A 22 2.68 10.21 -4.86
CA ARG A 22 2.92 11.05 -3.70
C ARG A 22 3.72 10.25 -2.69
N HIS A 23 4.64 10.90 -2.03
CA HIS A 23 5.48 10.25 -1.03
C HIS A 23 5.39 11.04 0.26
N LYS A 24 5.14 10.34 1.35
CA LYS A 24 5.09 10.94 2.67
C LYS A 24 5.95 10.14 3.61
N LYS A 25 6.78 10.82 4.37
CA LYS A 25 7.64 10.18 5.35
C LYS A 25 7.03 10.37 6.72
N LEU A 26 6.84 9.28 7.43
CA LEU A 26 6.25 9.31 8.76
C LEU A 26 7.25 8.81 9.78
N VAL A 27 7.14 9.35 10.97
CA VAL A 27 7.86 8.84 12.13
C VAL A 27 6.81 8.39 13.12
N ALA A 28 6.88 7.15 13.53
CA ALA A 28 5.80 6.56 14.32
C ALA A 28 6.33 5.59 15.36
N GLU A 29 5.45 5.21 16.26
CA GLU A 29 5.75 4.19 17.24
C GLU A 29 5.71 2.83 16.59
N PRO A 30 6.62 1.92 16.95
CA PRO A 30 6.52 0.55 16.46
C PRO A 30 5.17 -0.06 16.86
N GLY A 31 4.59 -0.82 15.95
CA GLY A 31 3.30 -1.44 16.19
C GLY A 31 2.14 -0.71 15.53
N ILE A 32 2.39 0.45 14.93
CA ILE A 32 1.36 1.12 14.15
C ILE A 32 0.96 0.21 12.99
N ASN A 33 -0.31 0.16 12.66
CA ASN A 33 -0.71 -0.67 11.53
C ASN A 33 -0.68 0.14 10.24
N ALA A 34 -0.75 -0.57 9.12
CA ALA A 34 -0.61 0.07 7.81
C ALA A 34 -1.76 1.02 7.52
N LEU A 35 -2.95 0.73 8.05
CA LEU A 35 -4.08 1.63 7.83
C LEU A 35 -3.88 2.96 8.55
N ASP A 36 -3.43 2.89 9.80
CA ASP A 36 -3.16 4.11 10.56
C ASP A 36 -2.05 4.92 9.91
N ALA A 37 -1.05 4.23 9.37
CA ALA A 37 0.02 4.94 8.67
C ALA A 37 -0.52 5.66 7.45
N LEU A 38 -1.44 5.03 6.73
CA LEU A 38 -2.04 5.69 5.58
C LEU A 38 -2.86 6.90 6.00
N GLU A 39 -3.60 6.79 7.11
CA GLU A 39 -4.38 7.92 7.59
C GLU A 39 -3.52 9.12 7.95
N GLU A 40 -2.30 8.85 8.41
CA GLU A 40 -1.38 9.95 8.69
C GLU A 40 -0.90 10.61 7.40
N ALA A 41 -0.94 9.90 6.31
CA ALA A 41 -0.37 10.38 5.06
C ALA A 41 -1.40 11.01 4.12
N ALA A 42 -2.68 10.69 4.25
CA ALA A 42 -3.66 11.08 3.26
C ALA A 42 -5.06 11.08 3.85
N ASP A 43 -5.98 11.68 3.14
CA ASP A 43 -7.39 11.60 3.49
C ASP A 43 -7.95 10.31 2.93
N ILE A 44 -8.51 9.48 3.79
CA ILE A 44 -8.97 8.18 3.32
C ILE A 44 -10.39 7.92 3.79
N GLU A 45 -11.05 7.04 3.04
CA GLU A 45 -12.31 6.45 3.45
C GLU A 45 -12.11 4.95 3.44
N TYR A 46 -12.69 4.29 4.41
CA TYR A 46 -12.58 2.84 4.45
C TYR A 46 -13.80 2.27 5.17
N THR A 47 -14.07 1.01 4.87
CA THR A 47 -15.13 0.30 5.56
C THR A 47 -14.50 -0.48 6.70
N PRO A 48 -14.99 -0.32 7.91
CA PRO A 48 -14.48 -1.13 8.99
C PRO A 48 -14.93 -2.57 8.81
N ASP A 49 -14.22 -3.46 9.48
CA ASP A 49 -14.61 -4.86 9.44
C ASP A 49 -15.83 -5.03 10.29
N GLU A 50 -16.96 -5.15 9.66
CA GLU A 50 -18.21 -5.33 10.38
C GLU A 50 -18.66 -6.76 10.41
N SER A 51 -17.94 -7.62 9.76
CA SER A 51 -18.34 -9.00 9.69
C SER A 51 -17.69 -9.75 10.82
N ALA A 52 -18.39 -9.94 11.90
CA ALA A 52 -17.83 -10.66 13.01
C ALA A 52 -17.45 -12.08 12.63
N THR A 53 -18.04 -12.60 11.58
CA THR A 53 -17.78 -13.97 11.21
C THR A 53 -16.61 -14.15 10.29
N ASN A 54 -16.27 -13.12 9.51
CA ASN A 54 -15.29 -13.30 8.47
C ASN A 54 -13.95 -12.67 8.75
N HIS A 55 -13.90 -11.70 9.63
CA HIS A 55 -12.65 -11.10 10.02
C HIS A 55 -11.84 -10.58 8.85
N HIS A 56 -12.53 -9.93 7.94
CA HIS A 56 -11.85 -9.45 6.75
C HIS A 56 -11.03 -8.21 7.00
N GLY A 57 -11.36 -7.48 8.03
CA GLY A 57 -10.65 -6.26 8.32
C GLY A 57 -11.13 -5.10 7.46
N ALA A 58 -10.42 -4.01 7.54
CA ALA A 58 -10.82 -2.78 6.88
C ALA A 58 -10.45 -2.82 5.40
N MET A 59 -11.32 -2.23 4.60
CA MET A 59 -11.07 -2.11 3.18
C MET A 59 -11.07 -0.62 2.84
N VAL A 60 -9.97 -0.16 2.27
CA VAL A 60 -9.85 1.24 1.87
C VAL A 60 -10.66 1.45 0.61
N THR A 61 -11.57 2.41 0.66
CA THR A 61 -12.46 2.68 -0.47
C THR A 61 -12.15 3.97 -1.18
N ALA A 62 -11.34 4.84 -0.58
CA ALA A 62 -10.92 6.06 -1.26
C ALA A 62 -9.66 6.58 -0.60
N ILE A 63 -8.78 7.15 -1.40
CA ILE A 63 -7.62 7.89 -0.91
C ILE A 63 -7.59 9.20 -1.67
N ASP A 64 -7.66 10.30 -0.92
CA ASP A 64 -7.64 11.67 -1.49
C ASP A 64 -8.66 11.84 -2.60
N GLY A 65 -9.84 11.23 -2.42
CA GLY A 65 -10.92 11.37 -3.37
C GLY A 65 -10.93 10.38 -4.52
N PHE A 66 -9.90 9.55 -4.64
CA PHE A 66 -9.86 8.52 -5.67
C PHE A 66 -10.54 7.28 -5.13
N LYS A 67 -11.71 6.97 -5.64
CA LYS A 67 -12.58 5.96 -5.07
C LYS A 67 -12.53 4.67 -5.84
N VAL A 68 -12.70 3.57 -5.12
CA VAL A 68 -12.87 2.27 -5.78
C VAL A 68 -14.14 2.30 -6.60
N GLY A 69 -14.17 1.51 -7.65
CA GLY A 69 -15.32 1.44 -8.54
C GLY A 69 -15.26 0.13 -9.30
N ILE A 70 -16.00 0.09 -10.40
CA ILE A 70 -16.09 -1.14 -11.15
C ILE A 70 -14.73 -1.60 -11.65
N ASN A 71 -13.91 -0.66 -12.10
CA ASN A 71 -12.61 -1.00 -12.66
C ASN A 71 -11.47 -0.39 -11.89
N HIS A 72 -11.70 0.05 -10.67
CA HIS A 72 -10.67 0.74 -9.91
C HIS A 72 -10.58 0.16 -8.51
N PHE A 73 -9.35 -0.10 -8.07
CA PHE A 73 -9.12 -0.69 -6.77
C PHE A 73 -7.91 -0.06 -6.12
N TRP A 74 -7.90 -0.02 -4.81
CA TRP A 74 -6.71 0.34 -4.06
C TRP A 74 -6.08 -0.93 -3.53
N ILE A 75 -4.80 -1.12 -3.83
CA ILE A 75 -4.03 -2.28 -3.38
C ILE A 75 -2.78 -1.77 -2.71
N TYR A 76 -2.41 -2.36 -1.59
CA TYR A 76 -1.23 -1.92 -0.90
C TYR A 76 -0.15 -2.99 -0.93
N TYR A 77 1.09 -2.52 -0.81
CA TYR A 77 2.27 -3.35 -0.92
C TYR A 77 3.22 -2.95 0.18
N ILE A 78 4.01 -3.91 0.64
CA ILE A 78 5.04 -3.62 1.62
C ILE A 78 6.39 -4.00 1.01
N PHE A 79 7.41 -3.23 1.32
CA PHE A 79 8.73 -3.49 0.78
C PHE A 79 9.45 -4.51 1.64
N GLU A 80 9.97 -5.53 0.99
CA GLU A 80 10.71 -6.59 1.65
C GLU A 80 12.18 -6.39 1.41
N LYS A 81 12.91 -6.00 2.44
CA LYS A 81 14.32 -5.75 2.31
C LYS A 81 15.09 -6.97 1.87
N ASN A 82 14.74 -8.12 2.43
CA ASN A 82 15.47 -9.34 2.13
C ASN A 82 15.35 -9.76 0.68
N GLN A 83 14.28 -9.37 0.05
CA GLN A 83 14.06 -9.72 -1.34
C GLN A 83 14.19 -8.52 -2.25
N ALA A 84 14.52 -7.37 -1.68
CA ALA A 84 14.71 -6.13 -2.43
C ALA A 84 13.54 -5.86 -3.36
N GLY A 85 12.33 -6.07 -2.87
CA GLY A 85 11.18 -5.87 -3.73
C GLY A 85 9.90 -5.70 -2.95
N TRP A 86 8.85 -5.42 -3.68
CA TRP A 86 7.54 -5.19 -3.11
C TRP A 86 6.76 -6.49 -3.05
N ARG A 87 5.98 -6.63 -2.01
CA ARG A 87 5.19 -7.83 -1.79
C ARG A 87 3.77 -7.42 -1.43
N LEU A 88 2.82 -8.20 -1.90
CA LEU A 88 1.42 -8.05 -1.50
C LEU A 88 1.24 -8.71 -0.14
N PRO A 89 0.83 -7.94 0.87
CA PRO A 89 0.57 -8.56 2.17
C PRO A 89 -0.63 -9.49 2.08
N MET A 90 -0.63 -10.47 2.96
CA MET A 90 -1.71 -11.44 3.00
C MET A 90 -2.82 -11.05 3.95
N CYS A 91 -2.75 -9.85 4.50
CA CYS A 91 -3.75 -9.40 5.46
C CYS A 91 -4.21 -8.00 5.10
N THR A 92 -5.30 -7.58 5.73
CA THR A 92 -5.80 -6.24 5.53
C THR A 92 -4.91 -5.23 6.23
N PRO A 93 -4.94 -3.97 5.80
CA PRO A 93 -3.98 -2.99 6.32
C PRO A 93 -4.12 -2.72 7.81
N ASP A 94 -5.31 -2.91 8.38
CA ASP A 94 -5.47 -2.71 9.81
C ASP A 94 -4.89 -3.86 10.62
N SER A 95 -4.60 -4.98 9.96
CA SER A 95 -4.00 -6.13 10.62
C SER A 95 -2.50 -6.18 10.47
N LEU A 96 -1.92 -5.37 9.61
CA LEU A 96 -0.49 -5.41 9.36
C LEU A 96 0.23 -4.44 10.28
N LYS A 97 0.94 -4.97 11.25
CA LYS A 97 1.67 -4.14 12.19
C LYS A 97 3.08 -3.90 11.70
N ILE A 98 3.52 -2.67 11.80
CA ILE A 98 4.82 -2.25 11.31
C ILE A 98 5.71 -2.00 12.52
N VAL A 99 6.79 -2.75 12.62
CA VAL A 99 7.64 -2.71 13.81
C VAL A 99 9.06 -2.23 13.52
N GLU A 100 9.37 -1.97 12.26
CA GLU A 100 10.70 -1.50 11.89
C GLU A 100 10.56 -0.58 10.69
N ASP A 101 11.62 0.14 10.38
CA ASP A 101 11.61 1.03 9.23
C ASP A 101 11.23 0.26 7.98
N THR A 102 10.30 0.82 7.21
CA THR A 102 9.86 0.14 6.02
C THR A 102 9.22 1.13 5.05
N ARG A 103 8.78 0.61 3.94
CA ARG A 103 8.08 1.36 2.92
C ARG A 103 6.77 0.66 2.62
N VAL A 104 5.72 1.45 2.51
CA VAL A 104 4.40 0.94 2.17
C VAL A 104 3.92 1.74 0.98
N ALA A 105 3.36 1.06 -0.01
CA ALA A 105 2.88 1.74 -1.19
C ALA A 105 1.44 1.35 -1.45
N TRP A 106 0.66 2.33 -1.85
CA TRP A 106 -0.72 2.13 -2.24
C TRP A 106 -0.83 2.49 -3.71
N ARG A 107 -1.50 1.65 -4.47
CA ARG A 107 -1.67 1.91 -5.88
C ARG A 107 -3.13 1.82 -6.27
N TYR A 108 -3.55 2.83 -7.03
CA TYR A 108 -4.89 2.88 -7.60
C TYR A 108 -4.84 2.13 -8.93
N HIS A 109 -5.24 0.87 -8.87
CA HIS A 109 -5.22 0.01 -10.04
C HIS A 109 -6.44 0.24 -10.90
N THR A 110 -6.23 0.23 -12.19
CA THR A 110 -7.31 0.26 -13.14
C THR A 110 -7.30 -1.09 -13.84
N SER A 111 -8.40 -1.78 -13.76
CA SER A 111 -8.49 -3.11 -14.35
C SER A 111 -9.44 -3.07 -15.52
N THR A 112 -8.91 -3.30 -16.70
CA THR A 112 -9.73 -3.49 -17.88
C THR A 112 -9.65 -4.97 -18.16
N ASN A 113 -10.73 -5.68 -18.03
CA ASN A 113 -10.73 -7.12 -18.19
C ASN A 113 -10.05 -7.87 -17.06
N GLY A 114 -9.85 -7.21 -15.94
CA GLY A 114 -9.33 -7.87 -14.77
C GLY A 114 -7.91 -8.35 -14.89
N LYS A 115 -7.10 -7.72 -15.72
CA LYS A 115 -5.78 -8.28 -16.02
C LYS A 115 -4.59 -7.56 -15.43
N ASP A 116 -4.75 -6.35 -14.99
CA ASP A 116 -3.58 -5.57 -14.67
C ASP A 116 -3.20 -5.59 -13.20
N MET A 117 -3.97 -6.28 -12.39
CA MET A 117 -3.82 -6.14 -10.96
C MET A 117 -2.44 -6.45 -10.46
N GLN A 118 -1.80 -7.42 -11.04
CA GLN A 118 -0.52 -7.84 -10.53
C GLN A 118 0.59 -7.72 -11.55
N GLN A 119 0.31 -7.09 -12.66
CA GLN A 119 1.33 -6.93 -13.68
C GLN A 119 2.27 -5.78 -13.39
N TYR A 120 1.81 -4.83 -12.60
CA TYR A 120 2.58 -3.65 -12.31
C TYR A 120 2.95 -3.65 -10.85
N GLY A 121 4.15 -3.21 -10.56
CA GLY A 121 4.50 -2.96 -9.18
C GLY A 121 3.79 -1.72 -8.68
N PRO A 122 3.92 -1.43 -7.39
CA PRO A 122 3.17 -0.32 -6.81
C PRO A 122 3.57 1.04 -7.35
N LEU A 123 4.79 1.17 -7.84
CA LEU A 123 5.27 2.47 -8.31
C LEU A 123 5.51 2.51 -9.80
N SER A 124 5.14 1.44 -10.51
CA SER A 124 5.27 1.41 -11.96
C SER A 124 4.19 2.24 -12.61
N THR A 125 4.45 2.67 -13.84
CA THR A 125 3.43 3.37 -14.59
C THR A 125 2.81 2.42 -15.59
N SER A 126 1.59 2.71 -15.95
CA SER A 126 0.90 1.84 -16.91
C SER A 126 1.50 1.94 -18.30
N THR A 127 2.29 2.97 -18.55
CA THR A 127 2.91 3.12 -19.86
C THR A 127 4.16 2.31 -20.03
N CYS A 128 4.55 1.55 -19.02
CA CYS A 128 5.82 0.83 -19.03
C CYS A 128 5.62 -0.67 -19.07
N ILE A 129 4.64 -1.12 -19.79
CA ILE A 129 4.32 -2.54 -19.79
C ILE A 129 5.50 -3.38 -20.25
N SER A 130 6.17 -2.98 -21.34
CA SER A 130 7.29 -3.75 -21.81
C SER A 130 8.45 -3.72 -20.83
N LYS A 131 8.63 -2.59 -20.17
CA LYS A 131 9.68 -2.52 -19.17
C LYS A 131 9.36 -3.39 -17.97
N ILE A 132 8.09 -3.45 -17.63
CA ILE A 132 7.67 -4.28 -16.52
C ILE A 132 7.93 -5.73 -16.81
N LYS A 133 7.68 -6.15 -18.03
CA LYS A 133 7.99 -7.53 -18.40
C LYS A 133 9.45 -7.84 -18.22
N ARG A 134 10.31 -6.90 -18.61
CA ARG A 134 11.74 -7.12 -18.44
C ARG A 134 12.11 -7.16 -16.97
N CYS A 135 11.51 -6.29 -16.19
CA CYS A 135 11.77 -6.30 -14.76
C CYS A 135 11.33 -7.59 -14.12
N ASN A 136 10.20 -8.10 -14.55
CA ASN A 136 9.71 -9.36 -13.99
C ASN A 136 10.65 -10.52 -14.29
N ARG A 137 11.30 -10.47 -15.42
CA ARG A 137 12.25 -11.53 -15.73
C ARG A 137 13.52 -11.44 -14.90
N GLN A 138 13.78 -10.31 -14.30
CA GLN A 138 14.92 -10.18 -13.43
C GLN A 138 14.68 -10.72 -12.04
N PHE A 139 13.47 -10.98 -11.72
CA PHE A 139 13.14 -11.51 -10.41
C PHE A 139 13.12 -13.04 -10.44
#